data_d1b26fb9801f6680594e1750beb17379
#
_entry.id   d1b26fb9801f6680594e1750beb17379
#
_cell.length_a   1.000
_cell.length_b   1.000
_cell.length_c   1.000
_cell.angle_alpha   90.00
_cell.angle_beta   90.00
_cell.angle_gamma   90.00
#
_symmetry.space_group_name_H-M   'P 1'
#
loop_
_entity.id
_entity.type
_entity.pdbx_description
1 polymer ?
#
loop_
_entity_poly.entity_id
_entity_poly.type
_entity_poly.pdbx_seq_one_letter_code
_entity_poly.pdbx_strand_id
1 'polypeptide(L)'
;MTEPAKNGDRVRVHYTGRLEDGQVFDSSRDGEPLEFTVGAGEVIPGFDEAVRGLSLGDSKTVEIESDDAYGPRRDGLVTQISREAAQFPVEPQVGMHFGLPLQDGSQIEVVVTEVTDTHITIDGNHPLAGQKLIFDLELVEKK
;
A
#
# COMPACT_ATOMS: atom_id res chain seq x y z
N MET A 1 12.06 -26.53 -19.65
CA MET A 1 12.25 -25.79 -18.41
C MET A 1 11.94 -24.32 -18.62
N THR A 2 11.19 -23.75 -17.70
CA THR A 2 10.91 -22.30 -17.76
C THR A 2 12.07 -21.54 -17.14
N GLU A 3 12.44 -20.44 -17.78
CA GLU A 3 13.45 -19.56 -17.21
C GLU A 3 12.85 -18.73 -16.07
N PRO A 4 13.65 -18.39 -15.06
CA PRO A 4 13.17 -17.50 -14.01
C PRO A 4 12.78 -16.12 -14.55
N ALA A 5 11.84 -15.47 -13.89
CA ALA A 5 11.41 -14.12 -14.26
C ALA A 5 12.57 -13.16 -14.10
N LYS A 6 12.71 -12.26 -15.07
CA LYS A 6 13.79 -11.25 -15.09
C LYS A 6 13.26 -9.92 -15.53
N ASN A 7 14.07 -8.88 -15.38
CA ASN A 7 13.69 -7.53 -15.81
C ASN A 7 13.21 -7.52 -17.25
N GLY A 8 12.08 -6.89 -17.47
CA GLY A 8 11.47 -6.80 -18.79
C GLY A 8 10.44 -7.87 -19.10
N ASP A 9 10.37 -8.92 -18.29
CA ASP A 9 9.38 -9.97 -18.50
C ASP A 9 8.01 -9.50 -18.03
N ARG A 10 6.98 -9.81 -18.82
CA ARG A 10 5.59 -9.58 -18.42
C ARG A 10 5.10 -10.82 -17.69
N VAL A 11 4.64 -10.66 -16.47
CA VAL A 11 4.26 -11.80 -15.63
C VAL A 11 2.86 -11.60 -15.06
N ARG A 12 2.23 -12.74 -14.70
CA ARG A 12 0.99 -12.76 -13.94
C ARG A 12 1.24 -13.53 -12.66
N VAL A 13 0.88 -12.92 -11.53
CA VAL A 13 1.18 -13.45 -10.20
C VAL A 13 -0.07 -13.40 -9.35
N HIS A 14 -0.41 -14.53 -8.74
CA HIS A 14 -1.38 -14.51 -7.64
C HIS A 14 -0.64 -14.17 -6.35
N TYR A 15 -1.28 -13.36 -5.52
CA TYR A 15 -0.67 -12.96 -4.26
C TYR A 15 -1.71 -12.86 -3.15
N THR A 16 -1.24 -13.04 -1.92
CA THR A 16 -1.99 -12.73 -0.71
C THR A 16 -1.07 -11.88 0.17
N GLY A 17 -1.51 -10.67 0.50
CA GLY A 17 -0.75 -9.75 1.36
C GLY A 17 -1.30 -9.78 2.77
N ARG A 18 -0.42 -9.94 3.76
CA ARG A 18 -0.78 -9.98 5.17
C ARG A 18 0.08 -9.02 5.97
N LEU A 19 -0.46 -8.56 7.10
CA LEU A 19 0.30 -7.84 8.10
C LEU A 19 0.99 -8.83 9.05
N GLU A 20 1.89 -8.33 9.90
CA GLU A 20 2.61 -9.18 10.85
C GLU A 20 1.67 -9.93 11.81
N ASP A 21 0.49 -9.37 12.07
CA ASP A 21 -0.51 -10.00 12.93
C ASP A 21 -1.32 -11.08 12.21
N GLY A 22 -1.06 -11.32 10.93
CA GLY A 22 -1.76 -12.31 10.13
C GLY A 22 -2.99 -11.79 9.41
N GLN A 23 -3.35 -10.52 9.60
CA GLN A 23 -4.52 -9.95 8.95
C GLN A 23 -4.26 -9.75 7.44
N VAL A 24 -5.12 -10.34 6.61
CA VAL A 24 -5.03 -10.17 5.15
C VAL A 24 -5.56 -8.78 4.79
N PHE A 25 -4.75 -7.99 4.09
CA PHE A 25 -5.17 -6.67 3.63
C PHE A 25 -5.48 -6.63 2.14
N ASP A 26 -4.99 -7.60 1.38
CA ASP A 26 -5.23 -7.67 -0.05
C ASP A 26 -4.95 -9.08 -0.55
N SER A 27 -5.65 -9.48 -1.63
CA SER A 27 -5.43 -10.79 -2.24
C SER A 27 -5.97 -10.79 -3.66
N SER A 28 -5.27 -11.47 -4.57
CA SER A 28 -5.74 -11.67 -5.94
C SER A 28 -6.41 -13.04 -6.12
N ARG A 29 -6.42 -13.88 -5.08
CA ARG A 29 -6.86 -15.30 -5.19
C ARG A 29 -8.34 -15.42 -5.56
N ASP A 30 -9.17 -14.45 -5.22
CA ASP A 30 -10.59 -14.47 -5.54
C ASP A 30 -10.92 -13.89 -6.91
N GLY A 31 -9.92 -13.46 -7.65
CA GLY A 31 -10.08 -12.83 -8.96
C GLY A 31 -8.93 -13.19 -9.88
N GLU A 32 -8.63 -12.28 -10.78
CA GLU A 32 -7.55 -12.49 -11.73
C GLU A 32 -6.18 -12.20 -11.12
N PRO A 33 -5.13 -12.90 -11.59
CA PRO A 33 -3.78 -12.60 -11.12
C PRO A 33 -3.34 -11.20 -11.55
N LEU A 34 -2.46 -10.62 -10.76
CA LEU A 34 -1.88 -9.32 -11.06
C LEU A 34 -0.90 -9.44 -12.23
N GLU A 35 -1.08 -8.62 -13.25
CA GLU A 35 -0.16 -8.56 -14.39
C GLU A 35 0.71 -7.32 -14.30
N PHE A 36 2.01 -7.50 -14.46
CA PHE A 36 2.94 -6.37 -14.48
C PHE A 36 4.25 -6.75 -15.17
N THR A 37 5.07 -5.75 -15.49
CA THR A 37 6.39 -5.95 -16.07
C THR A 37 7.44 -5.89 -14.97
N VAL A 38 8.25 -6.93 -14.86
CA VAL A 38 9.31 -7.03 -13.85
C VAL A 38 10.32 -5.91 -14.08
N GLY A 39 10.66 -5.20 -13.03
CA GLY A 39 11.66 -4.12 -13.09
C GLY A 39 11.15 -2.78 -13.59
N ALA A 40 9.86 -2.67 -13.97
CA ALA A 40 9.32 -1.43 -14.52
C ALA A 40 8.79 -0.47 -13.46
N GLY A 41 8.78 -0.85 -12.18
CA GLY A 41 8.30 0.01 -11.11
C GLY A 41 6.78 0.10 -11.03
N GLU A 42 6.07 -0.84 -11.61
CA GLU A 42 4.59 -0.86 -11.60
C GLU A 42 4.02 -1.33 -10.26
N VAL A 43 4.83 -2.00 -9.45
CA VAL A 43 4.45 -2.51 -8.13
C VAL A 43 5.48 -2.04 -7.11
N ILE A 44 5.20 -2.24 -5.81
CA ILE A 44 6.16 -1.85 -4.77
C ILE A 44 7.49 -2.60 -4.96
N PRO A 45 8.62 -1.95 -4.65
CA PRO A 45 9.93 -2.52 -4.94
C PRO A 45 10.17 -3.91 -4.36
N GLY A 46 9.71 -4.17 -3.15
CA GLY A 46 9.88 -5.49 -2.53
C GLY A 46 9.11 -6.59 -3.23
N PHE A 47 7.93 -6.26 -3.78
CA PHE A 47 7.12 -7.20 -4.55
C PHE A 47 7.82 -7.53 -5.88
N ASP A 48 8.28 -6.50 -6.57
CA ASP A 48 8.98 -6.64 -7.86
C ASP A 48 10.23 -7.52 -7.70
N GLU A 49 11.04 -7.21 -6.69
CA GLU A 49 12.25 -7.98 -6.41
C GLU A 49 11.94 -9.44 -6.04
N ALA A 50 10.85 -9.66 -5.30
CA ALA A 50 10.46 -11.01 -4.88
C ALA A 50 10.04 -11.89 -6.06
N VAL A 51 9.39 -11.30 -7.05
CA VAL A 51 8.95 -12.03 -8.25
C VAL A 51 10.13 -12.35 -9.16
N ARG A 52 11.13 -11.47 -9.17
CA ARG A 52 12.33 -11.71 -9.97
C ARG A 52 13.02 -12.99 -9.48
N GLY A 53 13.27 -13.90 -10.39
CA GLY A 53 13.88 -15.18 -10.06
C GLY A 53 12.91 -16.33 -9.84
N LEU A 54 11.61 -16.07 -9.84
CA LEU A 54 10.61 -17.13 -9.78
C LEU A 54 10.42 -17.75 -11.16
N SER A 55 10.25 -19.07 -11.18
CA SER A 55 9.89 -19.81 -12.38
C SER A 55 8.39 -20.08 -12.40
N LEU A 56 7.86 -20.36 -13.57
CA LEU A 56 6.43 -20.64 -13.73
C LEU A 56 6.02 -21.78 -12.80
N GLY A 57 4.98 -21.55 -12.00
CA GLY A 57 4.47 -22.50 -11.02
C GLY A 57 5.13 -22.41 -9.65
N ASP A 58 6.20 -21.64 -9.53
CA ASP A 58 6.87 -21.46 -8.23
C ASP A 58 6.03 -20.56 -7.32
N SER A 59 6.09 -20.88 -6.03
CA SER A 59 5.49 -20.03 -5.01
C SER A 59 6.56 -19.60 -4.00
N LYS A 60 6.33 -18.47 -3.36
CA LYS A 60 7.30 -17.90 -2.41
C LYS A 60 6.57 -17.02 -1.40
N THR A 61 7.02 -17.08 -0.15
CA THR A 61 6.56 -16.16 0.88
C THR A 61 7.70 -15.20 1.18
N VAL A 62 7.41 -13.90 1.11
CA VAL A 62 8.42 -12.87 1.35
C VAL A 62 7.94 -11.88 2.39
N GLU A 63 8.86 -11.37 3.18
CA GLU A 63 8.63 -10.26 4.09
C GLU A 63 9.21 -9.00 3.47
N ILE A 64 8.40 -7.94 3.41
CA ILE A 64 8.80 -6.67 2.80
C ILE A 64 8.77 -5.60 3.88
N GLU A 65 9.94 -5.02 4.15
CA GLU A 65 10.03 -3.92 5.10
C GLU A 65 9.32 -2.68 4.55
N SER A 66 8.90 -1.78 5.46
CA SER A 66 8.15 -0.59 5.05
C SER A 66 8.89 0.25 4.01
N ASP A 67 10.21 0.34 4.08
CA ASP A 67 10.99 1.11 3.12
C ASP A 67 10.88 0.59 1.69
N ASP A 68 10.63 -0.71 1.52
CA ASP A 68 10.45 -1.35 0.22
C ASP A 68 8.99 -1.59 -0.12
N ALA A 69 8.09 -1.12 0.72
CA ALA A 69 6.64 -1.24 0.53
C ALA A 69 6.03 0.17 0.42
N TYR A 70 5.25 0.59 1.40
CA TYR A 70 4.55 1.88 1.35
C TYR A 70 5.30 2.98 2.07
N GLY A 71 6.54 2.73 2.44
CA GLY A 71 7.39 3.71 3.10
C GLY A 71 7.17 3.80 4.59
N PRO A 72 8.06 4.49 5.30
CA PRO A 72 7.92 4.66 6.74
C PRO A 72 6.79 5.63 7.06
N ARG A 73 6.21 5.47 8.25
CA ARG A 73 5.23 6.43 8.76
C ARG A 73 5.93 7.74 9.06
N ARG A 74 5.33 8.86 8.62
CA ARG A 74 5.92 10.19 8.79
C ARG A 74 5.09 11.00 9.77
N ASP A 75 5.69 11.43 10.87
CA ASP A 75 5.00 12.26 11.86
C ASP A 75 4.60 13.62 11.30
N GLY A 76 5.33 14.12 10.31
CA GLY A 76 5.01 15.39 9.66
C GLY A 76 3.71 15.38 8.86
N LEU A 77 3.13 14.21 8.59
CA LEU A 77 1.83 14.08 7.93
C LEU A 77 0.68 13.99 8.92
N VAL A 78 0.97 14.00 10.23
CA VAL A 78 -0.04 14.07 11.27
C VAL A 78 -0.14 15.52 11.72
N THR A 79 -1.33 16.11 11.68
CA THR A 79 -1.50 17.51 12.05
C THR A 79 -2.82 17.73 12.76
N GLN A 80 -2.89 18.79 13.56
CA GLN A 80 -4.11 19.22 14.23
C GLN A 80 -4.68 20.44 13.52
N ILE A 81 -5.99 20.44 13.33
CA ILE A 81 -6.71 21.54 12.70
C ILE A 81 -7.74 22.06 13.69
N SER A 82 -7.80 23.39 13.84
CA SER A 82 -8.83 24.03 14.66
C SER A 82 -10.20 23.80 14.02
N ARG A 83 -11.18 23.38 14.80
CA ARG A 83 -12.55 23.17 14.31
C ARG A 83 -13.19 24.50 13.86
N GLU A 84 -12.77 25.61 14.43
CA GLU A 84 -13.27 26.93 14.02
C GLU A 84 -12.69 27.35 12.68
N ALA A 85 -11.44 26.97 12.38
CA ALA A 85 -10.77 27.37 11.15
C ALA A 85 -11.15 26.47 9.97
N ALA A 86 -11.56 25.25 10.22
CA ALA A 86 -11.90 24.27 9.18
C ALA A 86 -13.43 24.11 9.10
N GLN A 87 -13.95 24.18 7.89
CA GLN A 87 -15.37 23.94 7.67
C GLN A 87 -15.55 22.53 7.10
N PHE A 88 -16.33 21.73 7.79
CA PHE A 88 -16.62 20.38 7.37
C PHE A 88 -18.08 20.27 6.93
N PRO A 89 -18.35 19.54 5.85
CA PRO A 89 -19.74 19.35 5.38
C PRO A 89 -20.59 18.51 6.34
N VAL A 90 -19.91 17.72 7.19
CA VAL A 90 -20.57 16.89 8.20
C VAL A 90 -19.77 16.97 9.49
N GLU A 91 -20.34 16.53 10.60
CA GLU A 91 -19.62 16.46 11.88
C GLU A 91 -18.48 15.46 11.74
N PRO A 92 -17.22 15.86 11.97
CA PRO A 92 -16.09 14.96 11.84
C PRO A 92 -16.09 13.88 12.92
N GLN A 93 -15.74 12.67 12.53
CA GLN A 93 -15.67 11.52 13.42
C GLN A 93 -14.39 10.74 13.16
N VAL A 94 -13.89 10.09 14.19
CA VAL A 94 -12.71 9.23 14.06
C VAL A 94 -12.96 8.16 13.01
N GLY A 95 -12.01 8.01 12.09
CA GLY A 95 -12.09 7.05 10.99
C GLY A 95 -12.60 7.62 9.68
N MET A 96 -13.10 8.87 9.69
CA MET A 96 -13.54 9.50 8.44
C MET A 96 -12.35 9.90 7.57
N HIS A 97 -12.56 9.82 6.25
CA HIS A 97 -11.56 10.18 5.26
C HIS A 97 -11.96 11.48 4.57
N PHE A 98 -10.99 12.37 4.36
CA PHE A 98 -11.20 13.63 3.67
C PHE A 98 -10.11 13.87 2.64
N GLY A 99 -10.44 14.55 1.54
CA GLY A 99 -9.44 15.09 0.63
C GLY A 99 -9.03 16.47 1.09
N LEU A 100 -7.75 16.67 1.37
CA LEU A 100 -7.21 17.96 1.80
C LEU A 100 -6.47 18.60 0.63
N PRO A 101 -6.92 19.79 0.16
CA PRO A 101 -6.24 20.46 -0.94
C PRO A 101 -4.89 21.03 -0.50
N LEU A 102 -3.90 20.86 -1.37
CA LEU A 102 -2.56 21.39 -1.16
C LEU A 102 -2.34 22.64 -2.01
N GLN A 103 -1.30 23.39 -1.68
CA GLN A 103 -1.00 24.66 -2.36
C GLN A 103 -0.61 24.47 -3.83
N ASP A 104 -0.12 23.29 -4.19
CA ASP A 104 0.28 22.98 -5.57
C ASP A 104 -0.89 22.54 -6.46
N GLY A 105 -2.11 22.54 -5.93
CA GLY A 105 -3.30 22.12 -6.66
C GLY A 105 -3.64 20.65 -6.54
N SER A 106 -2.80 19.86 -5.89
CA SER A 106 -3.10 18.45 -5.66
C SER A 106 -3.91 18.28 -4.38
N GLN A 107 -4.37 17.06 -4.14
CA GLN A 107 -5.06 16.71 -2.91
C GLN A 107 -4.40 15.51 -2.26
N ILE A 108 -4.41 15.50 -0.93
CA ILE A 108 -3.94 14.36 -0.14
C ILE A 108 -5.13 13.81 0.66
N GLU A 109 -5.27 12.50 0.66
CA GLU A 109 -6.29 11.86 1.48
C GLU A 109 -5.79 11.74 2.91
N VAL A 110 -6.61 12.16 3.86
CA VAL A 110 -6.29 12.12 5.29
C VAL A 110 -7.38 11.39 6.04
N VAL A 111 -7.01 10.82 7.18
CA VAL A 111 -7.94 10.10 8.07
C VAL A 111 -8.00 10.87 9.38
N VAL A 112 -9.22 11.03 9.91
CA VAL A 112 -9.41 11.63 11.24
C VAL A 112 -9.05 10.59 12.29
N THR A 113 -8.08 10.90 13.14
CA THR A 113 -7.62 10.01 14.21
C THR A 113 -8.07 10.43 15.59
N GLU A 114 -8.40 11.71 15.77
CA GLU A 114 -8.87 12.22 17.06
C GLU A 114 -9.78 13.43 16.83
N VAL A 115 -10.84 13.51 17.61
CA VAL A 115 -11.77 14.63 17.58
C VAL A 115 -11.93 15.16 19.00
N THR A 116 -11.65 16.45 19.19
CA THR A 116 -11.89 17.15 20.47
C THR A 116 -12.88 18.28 20.24
N ASP A 117 -13.24 18.98 21.32
CA ASP A 117 -14.16 20.12 21.21
C ASP A 117 -13.58 21.27 20.38
N THR A 118 -12.26 21.38 20.32
CA THR A 118 -11.58 22.51 19.66
C THR A 118 -10.75 22.12 18.47
N HIS A 119 -10.29 20.86 18.37
CA HIS A 119 -9.34 20.43 17.35
C HIS A 119 -9.71 19.07 16.79
N ILE A 120 -9.23 18.82 15.57
CA ILE A 120 -9.31 17.52 14.91
C ILE A 120 -7.90 17.15 14.51
N THR A 121 -7.49 15.92 14.83
CA THR A 121 -6.20 15.39 14.38
C THR A 121 -6.41 14.58 13.12
N ILE A 122 -5.66 14.91 12.09
CA ILE A 122 -5.69 14.19 10.82
C ILE A 122 -4.34 13.56 10.52
N ASP A 123 -4.36 12.45 9.80
CA ASP A 123 -3.17 11.68 9.45
C ASP A 123 -3.17 11.42 7.95
N GLY A 124 -2.17 11.95 7.25
CA GLY A 124 -2.02 11.78 5.81
C GLY A 124 -1.14 10.61 5.41
N ASN A 125 -0.69 9.79 6.36
CA ASN A 125 0.08 8.59 6.04
C ASN A 125 -0.79 7.54 5.35
N HIS A 126 -0.18 6.76 4.46
CA HIS A 126 -0.84 5.60 3.91
C HIS A 126 -1.19 4.63 5.05
N PRO A 127 -2.36 3.96 5.01
CA PRO A 127 -2.73 3.03 6.09
C PRO A 127 -1.71 1.95 6.37
N LEU A 128 -0.92 1.56 5.37
CA LEU A 128 0.11 0.53 5.51
C LEU A 128 1.51 1.10 5.71
N ALA A 129 1.65 2.43 5.81
CA ALA A 129 2.95 3.05 6.05
C ALA A 129 3.51 2.63 7.41
N GLY A 130 4.81 2.37 7.44
CA GLY A 130 5.49 1.93 8.66
C GLY A 130 5.26 0.49 9.02
N GLN A 131 4.55 -0.26 8.17
CA GLN A 131 4.21 -1.64 8.44
C GLN A 131 5.03 -2.59 7.57
N LYS A 132 5.50 -3.66 8.18
CA LYS A 132 6.11 -4.77 7.45
C LYS A 132 4.99 -5.60 6.83
N LEU A 133 5.15 -5.94 5.57
CA LEU A 133 4.14 -6.71 4.83
C LEU A 133 4.67 -8.10 4.53
N ILE A 134 3.77 -9.08 4.52
CA ILE A 134 4.11 -10.45 4.18
C ILE A 134 3.27 -10.84 2.98
N PHE A 135 3.92 -11.25 1.90
CA PHE A 135 3.25 -11.67 0.66
C PHE A 135 3.52 -13.13 0.36
N ASP A 136 2.44 -13.86 0.09
CA ASP A 136 2.52 -15.17 -0.52
C ASP A 136 2.32 -14.97 -2.02
N LEU A 137 3.30 -15.38 -2.82
CA LEU A 137 3.34 -15.14 -4.26
C LEU A 137 3.37 -16.45 -5.02
N GLU A 138 2.68 -16.49 -6.16
CA GLU A 138 2.73 -17.62 -7.07
C GLU A 138 2.78 -17.11 -8.51
N LEU A 139 3.83 -17.46 -9.23
CA LEU A 139 3.97 -17.08 -10.63
C LEU A 139 3.14 -18.04 -11.50
N VAL A 140 2.07 -17.50 -12.08
CA VAL A 140 1.13 -18.32 -12.84
C VAL A 140 1.26 -18.17 -14.34
N GLU A 141 1.87 -17.07 -14.82
CA GLU A 141 2.10 -16.85 -16.24
C GLU A 141 3.32 -15.96 -16.44
N LYS A 142 4.09 -16.22 -17.48
CA LYS A 142 5.26 -15.42 -17.85
C LYS A 142 5.31 -15.29 -19.36
N LYS A 143 5.47 -14.09 -19.84
CA LYS A 143 5.60 -13.78 -21.26
C LYS A 143 6.97 -13.21 -21.59
#